data_6bf3c8744d0002ced01c869cfd3b91d0
#
_entry.id   6bf3c8744d0002ced01c869cfd3b91d0
#
_cell.length_a   1.000
_cell.length_b   1.000
_cell.length_c   1.000
_cell.angle_alpha   90.00
_cell.angle_beta   90.00
_cell.angle_gamma   90.00
#
_symmetry.space_group_name_H-M   'P 1'
#
loop_
_entity.id
_entity.type
_entity.pdbx_description
1 polymer ?
#
loop_
_entity_poly.entity_id
_entity_poly.type
_entity_poly.pdbx_seq_one_letter_code
_entity_poly.pdbx_strand_id
1 'polypeptide(L)' 'MKLRVDHGGGYDLVDTDGTLDFDGGSLIVWRDNTRAHLVAAYSPTGWQAASWEVDS' A
#
# COMPACT_ATOMS: atom_id res chain seq x y z
N MET A 1 10.91 3.07 -3.44
CA MET A 1 9.82 4.02 -3.16
C MET A 1 8.97 3.47 -2.03
N LYS A 2 8.61 4.31 -1.09
CA LYS A 2 7.87 3.85 0.08
C LYS A 2 6.47 4.44 0.13
N LEU A 3 5.50 3.57 0.31
CA LEU A 3 4.11 3.95 0.51
C LEU A 3 3.81 3.90 2.01
N ARG A 4 3.31 4.99 2.55
CA ARG A 4 2.82 5.02 3.92
C ARG A 4 1.33 4.68 3.92
N VAL A 5 0.96 3.66 4.67
CA VAL A 5 -0.43 3.25 4.83
C VAL A 5 -0.82 3.42 6.28
N ASP A 6 -1.73 4.32 6.54
CA ASP A 6 -2.26 4.55 7.89
C ASP A 6 -3.41 3.58 8.15
N HIS A 7 -3.37 2.97 9.33
CA HIS A 7 -4.41 2.05 9.79
C HIS A 7 -4.67 2.32 11.28
N GLY A 8 -5.65 1.65 11.83
CA GLY A 8 -6.11 1.95 13.19
C GLY A 8 -5.05 1.82 14.28
N GLY A 9 -4.04 0.98 14.07
CA GLY A 9 -2.97 0.76 15.04
C GLY A 9 -1.71 1.58 14.79
N GLY A 10 -1.69 2.45 13.78
CA GLY A 10 -0.52 3.21 13.42
C GLY A 10 -0.35 3.31 11.90
N TYR A 11 0.86 3.09 11.41
CA TYR A 11 1.09 3.09 9.97
C TYR A 11 2.17 2.07 9.60
N ASP A 12 2.14 1.66 8.34
CA ASP A 12 3.17 0.81 7.75
C ASP A 12 3.86 1.56 6.63
N LEU A 13 5.16 1.33 6.47
CA LEU A 13 5.92 1.79 5.31
C LEU A 13 6.15 0.57 4.42
N VAL A 14 5.58 0.61 3.22
CA VAL A 14 5.59 -0.51 2.28
C VAL A 14 6.47 -0.15 1.09
N ASP A 15 7.46 -0.98 0.82
CA ASP A 15 8.37 -0.77 -0.30
C ASP A 15 7.75 -1.32 -1.59
N THR A 16 7.58 -0.45 -2.58
CA THR A 16 6.95 -0.80 -3.85
C THR A 16 7.49 0.10 -4.95
N ASP A 17 7.36 -0.33 -6.21
CA ASP A 17 7.69 0.51 -7.36
C ASP A 17 6.59 1.50 -7.73
N GLY A 18 5.48 1.46 -7.03
CA GLY A 18 4.33 2.33 -7.29
C GLY A 18 3.11 1.62 -7.82
N THR A 19 3.17 0.30 -7.98
CA THR A 19 2.05 -0.47 -8.51
C THR A 19 1.05 -0.78 -7.41
N LEU A 20 -0.11 -0.15 -7.49
CA LEU A 20 -1.20 -0.31 -6.53
C LEU A 20 -2.47 -0.68 -7.26
N ASP A 21 -3.32 -1.45 -6.61
CA ASP A 21 -4.65 -1.75 -7.08
C ASP A 21 -5.67 -1.49 -5.98
N PHE A 22 -6.87 -1.10 -6.37
CA PHE A 22 -8.00 -0.95 -5.45
C PHE A 22 -9.12 -1.86 -5.95
N ASP A 23 -9.65 -2.68 -5.07
CA ASP A 23 -10.71 -3.62 -5.43
C ASP A 23 -11.75 -3.62 -4.32
N GLY A 24 -12.93 -3.02 -4.63
CA GLY A 24 -14.01 -2.93 -3.66
C GLY A 24 -13.64 -2.18 -2.39
N GLY A 25 -12.70 -1.24 -2.47
CA GLY A 25 -12.19 -0.51 -1.32
C GLY A 25 -10.97 -1.14 -0.66
N SER A 26 -10.58 -2.36 -1.08
CA SER A 26 -9.33 -2.97 -0.62
C SER A 26 -8.15 -2.30 -1.29
N LEU A 27 -7.08 -2.10 -0.53
CA LEU A 27 -5.81 -1.60 -1.06
C LEU A 27 -4.86 -2.77 -1.25
N ILE A 28 -4.35 -2.93 -2.46
CA ILE A 28 -3.41 -4.00 -2.80
C ILE A 28 -2.12 -3.36 -3.29
N VAL A 29 -1.01 -3.70 -2.64
CA VAL A 29 0.30 -3.14 -2.97
C VAL A 29 1.17 -4.23 -3.55
N TRP A 30 1.64 -4.02 -4.78
CA TRP A 30 2.48 -4.97 -5.50
C TRP A 30 3.93 -4.47 -5.49
N ARG A 31 4.85 -5.41 -5.55
CA ARG A 31 6.27 -5.09 -5.60
C ARG A 31 6.63 -4.37 -6.90
N ASP A 32 6.07 -4.84 -8.01
CA ASP A 32 6.31 -4.27 -9.33
C ASP A 32 5.08 -4.47 -10.22
N ASN A 33 5.16 -3.95 -11.44
CA ASN A 33 4.02 -3.91 -12.35
C ASN A 33 3.69 -5.26 -12.99
N THR A 34 4.47 -6.31 -12.72
CA THR A 34 4.12 -7.66 -13.18
C THR A 34 3.00 -8.26 -12.35
N ARG A 35 2.76 -7.73 -11.15
CA ARG A 35 1.79 -8.23 -10.19
C ARG A 35 2.01 -9.68 -9.83
N ALA A 36 3.27 -10.11 -9.83
CA ALA A 36 3.65 -11.46 -9.46
C ALA A 36 3.98 -11.57 -7.97
N HIS A 37 4.35 -10.47 -7.33
CA HIS A 37 4.77 -10.45 -5.94
C HIS A 37 3.93 -9.46 -5.13
N LEU A 38 3.03 -10.00 -4.34
CA LEU A 38 2.22 -9.21 -3.42
C LEU A 38 3.09 -8.79 -2.23
N VAL A 39 3.13 -7.50 -1.95
CA VAL A 39 3.87 -6.96 -0.80
C VAL A 39 2.94 -6.78 0.39
N ALA A 40 1.77 -6.19 0.17
CA ALA A 40 0.82 -5.93 1.22
C ALA A 40 -0.59 -5.84 0.65
N ALA A 41 -1.57 -6.21 1.45
CA ALA A 41 -2.97 -6.06 1.10
C ALA A 41 -3.75 -5.67 2.35
N TYR A 42 -4.69 -4.75 2.19
CA TYR A 42 -5.50 -4.23 3.28
C TYR A 42 -6.98 -4.35 2.90
N SER A 43 -7.77 -4.84 3.84
CA SER A 43 -9.23 -4.89 3.66
C SER A 43 -9.80 -3.47 3.58
N PRO A 44 -11.04 -3.29 3.09
CA PRO A 44 -11.64 -1.96 3.02
C PRO A 44 -11.72 -1.24 4.36
N THR A 45 -11.77 -1.97 5.46
CA THR A 45 -11.80 -1.40 6.81
C THR A 45 -10.45 -1.44 7.50
N GLY A 46 -9.44 -2.03 6.87
CA GLY A 46 -8.13 -2.22 7.48
C GLY A 46 -7.16 -1.07 7.22
N TRP A 47 -7.51 -0.12 6.38
CA TRP A 47 -6.66 1.03 6.10
C TRP A 47 -7.51 2.30 6.04
N GLN A 48 -6.90 3.43 6.36
CA GLN A 48 -7.59 4.72 6.43
C GLN A 48 -7.09 5.70 5.39
N ALA A 49 -5.79 5.69 5.14
CA ALA A 49 -5.17 6.61 4.19
C ALA A 49 -3.86 6.01 3.69
N ALA A 50 -3.49 6.40 2.49
CA ALA A 50 -2.20 6.01 1.91
C ALA A 50 -1.59 7.21 1.20
N SER A 51 -0.28 7.38 1.35
CA SER A 51 0.44 8.48 0.72
C SER A 51 1.88 8.04 0.46
N TRP A 52 2.52 8.72 -0.49
CA TRP A 52 3.92 8.46 -0.77
C TRP A 52 4.79 9.15 0.27
N GLU A 53 5.74 8.40 0.80
CA GLU A 53 6.75 8.96 1.67
C GLU A 53 7.77 9.69 0.81
N VAL A 54 7.95 10.98 1.07
CA VAL A 54 8.88 11.79 0.31
C VAL A 54 10.23 11.75 1.01
N ASP A 55 11.22 11.20 0.33
CA ASP A 55 12.59 11.27 0.78
C ASP A 55 13.14 12.66 0.45
N SER A 56 13.34 13.43 1.45
CA SER A 56 13.93 14.75 1.28
C SER A 56 15.43 14.71 1.55
#